data_1a0ffdef860fa15fa4c20e5f79e43cc1
#
_entry.id   1a0ffdef860fa15fa4c20e5f79e43cc1
#
_cell.length_a   1.000
_cell.length_b   1.000
_cell.length_c   1.000
_cell.angle_alpha   90.00
_cell.angle_beta   90.00
_cell.angle_gamma   90.00
#
_symmetry.space_group_name_H-M   'P 1'
#
loop_
_entity.id
_entity.type
_entity.pdbx_description
1 polymer ?
#
loop_
_entity_poly.entity_id
_entity_poly.type
_entity_poly.pdbx_seq_one_letter_code
_entity_poly.pdbx_strand_id
1 'polypeptide(L)'
;MVAVLFRVSLEQADAFRQSIGIFLSAHPWVVSLWMLALLGIAALVTLLLRVEPFISGSGIPQVEGEMQGGLSQTWWRVLLAKFIGGILTIGAGLSLGREGPSIQMGAMAGKGVSRLSHRDKTEEKMLMTCGASAGLAAAFNAPFAGVLFSLEELHKNFSTDVLLSAMSASITADFISRYVFGLKPV
;
A
#
# COMPACT_ATOMS: atom_id res chain seq x y z
N MET A 1 -3.40 4.28 -9.14
CA MET A 1 -4.32 3.15 -9.42
C MET A 1 -4.17 2.01 -8.41
N VAL A 2 -3.00 1.39 -8.21
CA VAL A 2 -2.84 0.22 -7.31
C VAL A 2 -3.32 0.51 -5.88
N ALA A 3 -2.91 1.63 -5.27
CA ALA A 3 -3.33 2.01 -3.92
C ALA A 3 -4.84 2.28 -3.81
N VAL A 4 -5.47 2.80 -4.87
CA VAL A 4 -6.93 2.99 -4.93
C VAL A 4 -7.64 1.63 -4.97
N LEU A 5 -7.16 0.70 -5.81
CA LEU A 5 -7.69 -0.67 -5.86
C LEU A 5 -7.53 -1.39 -4.53
N PHE A 6 -6.39 -1.22 -3.87
CA PHE A 6 -6.14 -1.77 -2.55
C PHE A 6 -7.14 -1.25 -1.52
N ARG A 7 -7.39 0.06 -1.51
CA ARG A 7 -8.37 0.68 -0.62
C ARG A 7 -9.79 0.13 -0.87
N VAL A 8 -10.23 0.04 -2.12
CA VAL A 8 -11.54 -0.54 -2.48
C VAL A 8 -11.64 -1.99 -2.01
N SER A 9 -10.58 -2.78 -2.22
CA SER A 9 -10.54 -4.18 -1.77
C SER A 9 -10.62 -4.30 -0.25
N LEU A 10 -9.99 -3.37 0.50
CA LEU A 10 -10.09 -3.33 1.96
C LEU A 10 -11.50 -2.96 2.44
N GLU A 11 -12.16 -2.00 1.80
CA GLU A 11 -13.54 -1.63 2.14
C GLU A 11 -14.50 -2.80 1.91
N GLN A 12 -14.31 -3.58 0.85
CA GLN A 12 -15.08 -4.81 0.60
C GLN A 12 -14.78 -5.91 1.62
N ALA A 13 -13.50 -6.09 1.98
CA ALA A 13 -13.10 -7.06 2.99
C ALA A 13 -13.65 -6.70 4.38
N ASP A 14 -13.70 -5.42 4.73
CA ASP A 14 -14.32 -4.95 5.97
C ASP A 14 -15.83 -5.19 6.00
N ALA A 15 -16.53 -4.92 4.91
CA ALA A 15 -17.97 -5.21 4.79
C ALA A 15 -18.25 -6.71 4.94
N PHE A 16 -17.43 -7.55 4.31
CA PHE A 16 -17.52 -9.02 4.45
C PHE A 16 -17.26 -9.47 5.89
N ARG A 17 -16.23 -8.93 6.55
CA ARG A 17 -15.93 -9.21 7.96
C ARG A 17 -17.08 -8.83 8.90
N GLN A 18 -17.72 -7.66 8.68
CA GLN A 18 -18.88 -7.25 9.46
C GLN A 18 -20.04 -8.24 9.32
N SER A 19 -20.31 -8.70 8.09
CA SER A 19 -21.34 -9.71 7.82
C SER A 19 -21.05 -11.03 8.54
N ILE A 20 -19.77 -11.48 8.54
CA ILE A 20 -19.33 -12.65 9.30
C ILE A 20 -19.51 -12.43 10.80
N GLY A 21 -19.17 -11.25 11.32
CA GLY A 21 -19.33 -10.92 12.74
C GLY A 21 -20.79 -11.06 13.22
N ILE A 22 -21.73 -10.58 12.44
CA ILE A 22 -23.17 -10.73 12.72
C ILE A 22 -23.57 -12.22 12.69
N PHE A 23 -23.09 -12.97 11.72
CA PHE A 23 -23.38 -14.41 11.60
C PHE A 23 -22.81 -15.22 12.78
N LEU A 24 -21.56 -14.91 13.22
CA LEU A 24 -20.93 -15.56 14.35
C LEU A 24 -21.67 -15.28 15.68
N SER A 25 -22.17 -14.07 15.87
CA SER A 25 -22.96 -13.73 17.07
C SER A 25 -24.26 -14.55 17.19
N ALA A 26 -24.83 -14.92 16.04
CA ALA A 26 -26.03 -15.78 16.00
C ALA A 26 -25.72 -17.28 16.15
N HIS A 27 -24.46 -17.71 15.83
CA HIS A 27 -24.08 -19.12 15.82
C HIS A 27 -22.74 -19.35 16.55
N PRO A 28 -22.72 -19.40 17.88
CA PRO A 28 -21.45 -19.47 18.64
C PRO A 28 -20.55 -20.68 18.31
N TRP A 29 -21.12 -21.78 17.86
CA TRP A 29 -20.37 -22.98 17.46
C TRP A 29 -19.51 -22.77 16.20
N VAL A 30 -19.84 -21.78 15.37
CA VAL A 30 -19.03 -21.43 14.16
C VAL A 30 -17.77 -20.67 14.50
N VAL A 31 -17.66 -20.13 15.73
CA VAL A 31 -16.48 -19.37 16.17
C VAL A 31 -15.20 -20.23 16.08
N SER A 32 -15.28 -21.52 16.41
CA SER A 32 -14.13 -22.43 16.29
C SER A 32 -13.66 -22.59 14.84
N LEU A 33 -14.60 -22.66 13.90
CA LEU A 33 -14.28 -22.73 12.47
C LEU A 33 -13.65 -21.42 11.97
N TRP A 34 -14.15 -20.28 12.45
CA TRP A 34 -13.57 -18.97 12.15
C TRP A 34 -12.14 -18.85 12.69
N MET A 35 -11.87 -19.33 13.91
CA MET A 35 -10.51 -19.36 14.46
C MET A 35 -9.55 -20.21 13.61
N LEU A 36 -10.00 -21.35 13.10
CA LEU A 36 -9.23 -22.18 12.17
C LEU A 36 -8.95 -21.45 10.86
N ALA A 37 -9.92 -20.71 10.32
CA ALA A 37 -9.74 -19.89 9.13
C ALA A 37 -8.68 -18.79 9.35
N LEU A 38 -8.70 -18.11 10.51
CA LEU A 38 -7.68 -17.11 10.87
C LEU A 38 -6.28 -17.71 10.99
N LEU A 39 -6.16 -18.92 11.56
CA LEU A 39 -4.89 -19.66 11.60
C LEU A 39 -4.40 -20.00 10.17
N GLY A 40 -5.30 -20.38 9.28
CA GLY A 40 -4.99 -20.61 7.86
C GLY A 40 -4.48 -19.33 7.18
N ILE A 41 -5.13 -18.18 7.42
CA ILE A 41 -4.68 -16.89 6.90
C ILE A 41 -3.29 -16.54 7.45
N ALA A 42 -3.06 -16.73 8.75
CA ALA A 42 -1.76 -16.48 9.37
C ALA A 42 -0.64 -17.36 8.76
N ALA A 43 -0.92 -18.65 8.51
CA ALA A 43 0.00 -19.53 7.84
C ALA A 43 0.32 -19.05 6.40
N LEU A 44 -0.69 -18.64 5.65
CA LEU A 44 -0.55 -18.14 4.28
C LEU A 44 0.28 -16.85 4.23
N VAL A 45 0.03 -15.92 5.15
CA VAL A 45 0.82 -14.68 5.27
C VAL A 45 2.27 -14.99 5.65
N THR A 46 2.48 -15.97 6.54
CA THR A 46 3.83 -16.42 6.90
C THR A 46 4.58 -17.00 5.70
N LEU A 47 3.90 -17.75 4.84
CA LEU A 47 4.49 -18.24 3.59
C LEU A 47 4.83 -17.09 2.63
N LEU A 48 3.95 -16.10 2.48
CA LEU A 48 4.22 -14.90 1.69
C LEU A 48 5.46 -14.15 2.19
N LEU A 49 5.60 -13.99 3.52
CA LEU A 49 6.76 -13.35 4.14
C LEU A 49 8.06 -14.14 3.92
N ARG A 50 7.99 -15.47 3.83
CA ARG A 50 9.17 -16.30 3.49
C ARG A 50 9.59 -16.14 2.02
N VAL A 51 8.62 -15.99 1.12
CA VAL A 51 8.88 -15.82 -0.32
C VAL A 51 9.38 -14.41 -0.63
N GLU A 52 8.79 -13.39 0.02
CA GLU A 52 9.14 -11.98 -0.18
C GLU A 52 9.28 -11.27 1.18
N PRO A 53 10.46 -11.31 1.80
CA PRO A 53 10.69 -10.72 3.13
C PRO A 53 10.48 -9.20 3.17
N PHE A 54 10.61 -8.51 2.03
CA PHE A 54 10.46 -7.05 1.96
C PHE A 54 9.04 -6.53 2.17
N ILE A 55 8.04 -7.43 2.24
CA ILE A 55 6.67 -7.04 2.58
C ILE A 55 6.42 -6.96 4.09
N SER A 56 7.39 -7.29 4.93
CA SER A 56 7.24 -7.24 6.39
C SER A 56 7.05 -5.80 6.90
N GLY A 57 6.31 -5.65 7.99
CA GLY A 57 6.06 -4.36 8.63
C GLY A 57 5.30 -3.36 7.75
N SER A 58 5.54 -2.07 7.97
CA SER A 58 4.89 -0.98 7.19
C SER A 58 5.34 -0.94 5.73
N GLY A 59 6.60 -1.27 5.45
CA GLY A 59 7.21 -1.14 4.13
C GLY A 59 7.89 0.22 3.89
N ILE A 60 7.71 1.20 4.76
CA ILE A 60 8.36 2.52 4.66
C ILE A 60 9.88 2.40 4.77
N PRO A 61 10.44 1.69 5.80
CA PRO A 61 11.90 1.51 5.90
C PRO A 61 12.51 0.79 4.69
N GLN A 62 11.75 -0.12 4.07
CA GLN A 62 12.22 -0.83 2.88
C GLN A 62 12.30 0.11 1.67
N VAL A 63 11.32 1.00 1.50
CA VAL A 63 11.35 2.02 0.44
C VAL A 63 12.49 3.01 0.70
N GLU A 64 12.64 3.48 1.92
CA GLU A 64 13.74 4.38 2.32
C GLU A 64 15.11 3.74 2.05
N GLY A 65 15.31 2.50 2.50
CA GLY A 65 16.57 1.77 2.28
C GLY A 65 16.90 1.57 0.81
N GLU A 66 15.89 1.41 -0.05
CA GLU A 66 16.10 1.33 -1.49
C GLU A 66 16.44 2.69 -2.09
N MET A 67 15.79 3.76 -1.67
CA MET A 67 16.08 5.11 -2.12
C MET A 67 17.49 5.57 -1.71
N GLN A 68 17.99 5.11 -0.57
CA GLN A 68 19.37 5.32 -0.13
C GLN A 68 20.37 4.42 -0.85
N GLY A 69 19.92 3.41 -1.59
CA GLY A 69 20.76 2.48 -2.34
C GLY A 69 21.27 1.29 -1.52
N GLY A 70 20.79 1.12 -0.29
CA GLY A 70 21.15 0.00 0.60
C GLY A 70 20.37 -1.30 0.32
N LEU A 71 19.23 -1.20 -0.36
CA LEU A 71 18.36 -2.32 -0.68
C LEU A 71 18.01 -2.35 -2.18
N SER A 72 17.61 -3.52 -2.67
CA SER A 72 17.07 -3.68 -4.01
C SER A 72 15.88 -4.61 -3.98
N GLN A 73 14.70 -4.08 -4.18
CA GLN A 73 13.44 -4.81 -4.17
C GLN A 73 13.00 -5.15 -5.60
N THR A 74 12.42 -6.34 -5.79
CA THR A 74 11.79 -6.70 -7.05
C THR A 74 10.37 -6.10 -7.08
N TRP A 75 10.17 -4.98 -7.79
CA TRP A 75 8.97 -4.15 -7.75
C TRP A 75 7.65 -4.93 -7.89
N TRP A 76 7.54 -5.86 -8.84
CA TRP A 76 6.29 -6.59 -9.08
C TRP A 76 6.00 -7.65 -8.00
N ARG A 77 7.06 -8.30 -7.44
CA ARG A 77 6.90 -9.29 -6.35
C ARG A 77 6.42 -8.61 -5.09
N VAL A 78 7.11 -7.54 -4.69
CA VAL A 78 6.74 -6.76 -3.50
C VAL A 78 5.35 -6.18 -3.66
N LEU A 79 5.01 -5.62 -4.83
CA LEU A 79 3.69 -5.06 -5.09
C LEU A 79 2.58 -6.09 -4.94
N LEU A 80 2.70 -7.24 -5.59
CA LEU A 80 1.68 -8.31 -5.54
C LEU A 80 1.60 -8.95 -4.15
N ALA A 81 2.74 -9.28 -3.54
CA ALA A 81 2.77 -9.91 -2.24
C ALA A 81 2.24 -8.97 -1.14
N LYS A 82 2.57 -7.67 -1.20
CA LYS A 82 2.04 -6.67 -0.26
C LYS A 82 0.54 -6.45 -0.44
N PHE A 83 0.06 -6.43 -1.67
CA PHE A 83 -1.36 -6.29 -1.98
C PHE A 83 -2.16 -7.47 -1.39
N ILE A 84 -1.74 -8.70 -1.69
CA ILE A 84 -2.40 -9.92 -1.20
C ILE A 84 -2.28 -10.02 0.32
N GLY A 85 -1.08 -9.89 0.85
CA GLY A 85 -0.82 -9.96 2.30
C GLY A 85 -1.57 -8.90 3.09
N GLY A 86 -1.65 -7.67 2.57
CA GLY A 86 -2.40 -6.57 3.18
C GLY A 86 -3.90 -6.84 3.22
N ILE A 87 -4.50 -7.32 2.13
CA ILE A 87 -5.94 -7.68 2.11
C ILE A 87 -6.21 -8.83 3.08
N LEU A 88 -5.37 -9.85 3.12
CA LEU A 88 -5.54 -10.99 4.01
C LEU A 88 -5.44 -10.59 5.48
N THR A 89 -4.46 -9.77 5.85
CA THR A 89 -4.23 -9.38 7.25
C THR A 89 -5.26 -8.36 7.74
N ILE A 90 -5.47 -7.28 7.01
CA ILE A 90 -6.42 -6.23 7.40
C ILE A 90 -7.85 -6.76 7.27
N GLY A 91 -8.17 -7.47 6.20
CA GLY A 91 -9.48 -8.08 5.99
C GLY A 91 -9.82 -9.15 7.03
N ALA A 92 -8.83 -9.89 7.57
CA ALA A 92 -9.02 -10.79 8.70
C ALA A 92 -9.33 -10.07 10.03
N GLY A 93 -9.19 -8.75 10.08
CA GLY A 93 -9.50 -7.92 11.25
C GLY A 93 -8.28 -7.56 12.11
N LEU A 94 -7.06 -7.76 11.61
CA LEU A 94 -5.87 -7.28 12.29
C LEU A 94 -5.83 -5.74 12.23
N SER A 95 -5.60 -5.11 13.38
CA SER A 95 -5.48 -3.65 13.51
C SER A 95 -4.16 -3.14 12.91
N LEU A 96 -4.01 -3.31 11.60
CA LEU A 96 -2.85 -2.83 10.85
C LEU A 96 -3.24 -1.60 10.04
N GLY A 97 -2.35 -0.60 10.05
CA GLY A 97 -2.51 0.59 9.23
C GLY A 97 -2.41 0.26 7.73
N ARG A 98 -3.21 0.93 6.93
CA ARG A 98 -3.20 0.82 5.45
C ARG A 98 -2.20 1.77 4.79
N GLU A 99 -1.63 2.69 5.57
CA GLU A 99 -0.74 3.75 5.10
C GLU A 99 0.55 3.18 4.53
N GLY A 100 1.26 2.41 5.35
CA GLY A 100 2.52 1.79 4.98
C GLY A 100 2.43 0.93 3.72
N PRO A 101 1.49 -0.02 3.65
CA PRO A 101 1.24 -0.78 2.43
C PRO A 101 0.97 0.10 1.20
N SER A 102 0.19 1.17 1.34
CA SER A 102 -0.14 2.07 0.23
C SER A 102 1.08 2.84 -0.26
N ILE A 103 1.95 3.30 0.64
CA ILE A 103 3.22 3.95 0.32
C ILE A 103 4.15 2.99 -0.42
N GLN A 104 4.36 1.78 0.13
CA GLN A 104 5.26 0.80 -0.47
C GLN A 104 4.77 0.36 -1.86
N MET A 105 3.48 0.04 -2.01
CA MET A 105 2.91 -0.33 -3.30
C MET A 105 2.97 0.82 -4.31
N GLY A 106 2.73 2.05 -3.86
CA GLY A 106 2.87 3.24 -4.69
C GLY A 106 4.29 3.43 -5.18
N ALA A 107 5.29 3.35 -4.29
CA ALA A 107 6.71 3.43 -4.64
C ALA A 107 7.13 2.32 -5.62
N MET A 108 6.69 1.06 -5.37
CA MET A 108 6.98 -0.06 -6.26
C MET A 108 6.31 0.09 -7.64
N ALA A 109 5.11 0.66 -7.70
CA ALA A 109 4.48 1.00 -8.97
C ALA A 109 5.28 2.07 -9.74
N GLY A 110 5.76 3.12 -9.05
CA GLY A 110 6.65 4.13 -9.63
C GLY A 110 7.95 3.53 -10.14
N LYS A 111 8.58 2.63 -9.37
CA LYS A 111 9.75 1.86 -9.80
C LYS A 111 9.44 1.00 -11.03
N GLY A 112 8.28 0.34 -11.06
CA GLY A 112 7.85 -0.45 -12.22
C GLY A 112 7.75 0.39 -13.49
N VAL A 113 7.15 1.58 -13.41
CA VAL A 113 7.09 2.52 -14.53
C VAL A 113 8.49 2.93 -14.99
N SER A 114 9.38 3.28 -14.06
CA SER A 114 10.78 3.62 -14.38
C SER A 114 11.49 2.50 -15.15
N ARG A 115 11.38 1.27 -14.65
CA ARG A 115 12.01 0.08 -15.26
C ARG A 115 11.46 -0.23 -16.66
N LEU A 116 10.14 -0.14 -16.82
CA LEU A 116 9.49 -0.36 -18.13
C LEU A 116 9.82 0.75 -19.14
N SER A 117 10.07 1.98 -18.65
CA SER A 117 10.45 3.13 -19.47
C SER A 117 11.96 3.29 -19.63
N HIS A 118 12.76 2.35 -19.13
CA HIS A 118 14.23 2.36 -19.20
C HIS A 118 14.86 3.66 -18.69
N ARG A 119 14.33 4.18 -17.56
CA ARG A 119 14.81 5.41 -16.94
C ARG A 119 16.05 5.14 -16.06
N ASP A 120 16.84 6.19 -15.83
CA ASP A 120 18.02 6.12 -14.98
C ASP A 120 17.63 6.00 -13.48
N LYS A 121 18.64 5.82 -12.63
CA LYS A 121 18.41 5.65 -11.18
C LYS A 121 17.91 6.92 -10.49
N THR A 122 18.22 8.10 -11.02
CA THR A 122 17.77 9.38 -10.46
C THR A 122 16.29 9.57 -10.75
N GLU A 123 15.88 9.32 -11.97
CA GLU A 123 14.48 9.33 -12.38
C GLU A 123 13.68 8.20 -11.68
N GLU A 124 14.30 7.02 -11.47
CA GLU A 124 13.69 5.92 -10.71
C GLU A 124 13.32 6.37 -9.29
N LYS A 125 14.24 7.02 -8.56
CA LYS A 125 13.97 7.57 -7.23
C LYS A 125 12.86 8.62 -7.25
N MET A 126 12.88 9.51 -8.22
CA MET A 126 11.83 10.52 -8.39
C MET A 126 10.46 9.88 -8.63
N LEU A 127 10.37 8.88 -9.53
CA LEU A 127 9.13 8.15 -9.81
C LEU A 127 8.65 7.32 -8.60
N MET A 128 9.58 6.75 -7.82
CA MET A 128 9.24 6.08 -6.57
C MET A 128 8.64 7.07 -5.56
N THR A 129 9.21 8.27 -5.42
CA THR A 129 8.68 9.34 -4.56
C THR A 129 7.27 9.76 -5.01
N CYS A 130 7.08 9.99 -6.30
CA CYS A 130 5.76 10.31 -6.88
C CYS A 130 4.74 9.20 -6.61
N GLY A 131 5.15 7.95 -6.78
CA GLY A 131 4.31 6.79 -6.50
C GLY A 131 3.94 6.67 -5.02
N ALA A 132 4.89 6.86 -4.11
CA ALA A 132 4.68 6.86 -2.67
C ALA A 132 3.70 7.96 -2.24
N SER A 133 3.92 9.19 -2.73
CA SER A 133 3.03 10.34 -2.51
C SER A 133 1.60 10.06 -2.97
N ALA A 134 1.46 9.55 -4.19
CA ALA A 134 0.17 9.15 -4.76
C ALA A 134 -0.50 8.01 -3.98
N GLY A 135 0.30 7.07 -3.47
CA GLY A 135 -0.17 5.98 -2.61
C GLY A 135 -0.77 6.47 -1.31
N LEU A 136 -0.08 7.37 -0.62
CA LEU A 136 -0.56 7.98 0.62
C LEU A 136 -1.77 8.89 0.38
N ALA A 137 -1.74 9.70 -0.68
CA ALA A 137 -2.86 10.54 -1.07
C ALA A 137 -4.14 9.72 -1.31
N ALA A 138 -4.04 8.58 -2.01
CA ALA A 138 -5.16 7.69 -2.25
C ALA A 138 -5.69 7.02 -0.97
N ALA A 139 -4.80 6.72 0.00
CA ALA A 139 -5.19 6.09 1.26
C ALA A 139 -6.03 7.02 2.15
N PHE A 140 -5.69 8.33 2.19
CA PHE A 140 -6.29 9.31 3.11
C PHE A 140 -7.11 10.42 2.45
N ASN A 141 -7.12 10.50 1.12
CA ASN A 141 -7.64 11.66 0.38
C ASN A 141 -6.96 12.98 0.79
N ALA A 142 -5.67 12.92 1.07
CA ALA A 142 -4.85 14.04 1.57
C ALA A 142 -3.60 14.24 0.68
N PRO A 143 -3.73 14.84 -0.51
CA PRO A 143 -2.64 14.94 -1.47
C PRO A 143 -1.44 15.74 -0.93
N PHE A 144 -1.67 16.85 -0.21
CA PHE A 144 -0.59 17.63 0.38
C PHE A 144 0.21 16.86 1.43
N ALA A 145 -0.49 16.13 2.32
CA ALA A 145 0.18 15.31 3.34
C ALA A 145 1.02 14.20 2.68
N GLY A 146 0.51 13.58 1.60
CA GLY A 146 1.24 12.58 0.84
C GLY A 146 2.54 13.11 0.24
N VAL A 147 2.51 14.31 -0.31
CA VAL A 147 3.70 14.98 -0.88
C VAL A 147 4.71 15.32 0.21
N LEU A 148 4.28 16.00 1.26
CA LEU A 148 5.18 16.42 2.34
C LEU A 148 5.87 15.22 2.98
N PHE A 149 5.11 14.19 3.33
CA PHE A 149 5.65 12.95 3.88
C PHE A 149 6.71 12.32 2.97
N SER A 150 6.40 12.20 1.68
CA SER A 150 7.32 11.53 0.74
C SER A 150 8.60 12.33 0.48
N LEU A 151 8.53 13.66 0.53
CA LEU A 151 9.70 14.52 0.40
C LEU A 151 10.56 14.52 1.67
N GLU A 152 9.92 14.58 2.83
CA GLU A 152 10.62 14.65 4.11
C GLU A 152 11.23 13.29 4.50
N GLU A 153 10.42 12.23 4.42
CA GLU A 153 10.80 10.92 4.94
C GLU A 153 11.56 10.06 3.91
N LEU A 154 11.12 10.09 2.65
CA LEU A 154 11.66 9.18 1.64
C LEU A 154 12.74 9.83 0.78
N HIS A 155 12.45 10.99 0.19
CA HIS A 155 13.37 11.63 -0.76
C HIS A 155 14.52 12.37 -0.08
N LYS A 156 14.25 12.98 1.07
CA LYS A 156 15.19 13.74 1.91
C LYS A 156 15.92 14.89 1.18
N ASN A 157 15.45 15.25 0.00
CA ASN A 157 15.95 16.33 -0.82
C ASN A 157 14.79 17.15 -1.38
N PHE A 158 14.77 18.44 -1.07
CA PHE A 158 13.78 19.38 -1.62
C PHE A 158 14.27 19.89 -2.96
N SER A 159 13.72 19.38 -4.05
CA SER A 159 13.88 20.00 -5.37
C SER A 159 12.50 20.39 -5.91
N THR A 160 12.44 21.49 -6.64
CA THR A 160 11.19 21.98 -7.25
C THR A 160 10.59 20.96 -8.20
N ASP A 161 11.42 20.24 -8.95
CA ASP A 161 10.99 19.25 -9.92
C ASP A 161 10.34 18.04 -9.25
N VAL A 162 10.92 17.54 -8.15
CA VAL A 162 10.35 16.44 -7.38
C VAL A 162 9.07 16.86 -6.68
N LEU A 163 9.03 18.09 -6.12
CA LEU A 163 7.83 18.64 -5.49
C LEU A 163 6.66 18.73 -6.48
N LEU A 164 6.86 19.35 -7.65
CA LEU A 164 5.82 19.51 -8.66
C LEU A 164 5.34 18.16 -9.21
N SER A 165 6.27 17.24 -9.43
CA SER A 165 5.95 15.89 -9.92
C SER A 165 5.18 15.08 -8.88
N ALA A 166 5.58 15.12 -7.60
CA ALA A 166 4.89 14.45 -6.52
C ALA A 166 3.48 15.06 -6.27
N MET A 167 3.35 16.39 -6.38
CA MET A 167 2.06 17.05 -6.28
C MET A 167 1.11 16.65 -7.38
N SER A 168 1.55 16.65 -8.63
CA SER A 168 0.73 16.25 -9.77
C SER A 168 0.28 14.79 -9.66
N ALA A 169 1.17 13.89 -9.23
CA ALA A 169 0.85 12.49 -8.99
C ALA A 169 -0.17 12.30 -7.84
N SER A 170 0.00 13.03 -6.73
CA SER A 170 -0.89 12.97 -5.58
C SER A 170 -2.28 13.51 -5.88
N ILE A 171 -2.37 14.67 -6.54
CA ILE A 171 -3.65 15.28 -6.93
C ILE A 171 -4.39 14.36 -7.91
N THR A 172 -3.67 13.78 -8.88
CA THR A 172 -4.27 12.84 -9.82
C THR A 172 -4.80 11.59 -9.11
N ALA A 173 -4.05 11.06 -8.14
CA ALA A 173 -4.46 9.89 -7.36
C ALA A 173 -5.69 10.18 -6.50
N ASP A 174 -5.75 11.35 -5.86
CA ASP A 174 -6.90 11.81 -5.07
C ASP A 174 -8.13 12.03 -5.97
N PHE A 175 -7.94 12.68 -7.12
CA PHE A 175 -9.01 12.86 -8.10
C PHE A 175 -9.60 11.52 -8.54
N ILE A 176 -8.77 10.57 -8.94
CA ILE A 176 -9.24 9.22 -9.32
C ILE A 176 -9.95 8.54 -8.16
N SER A 177 -9.39 8.62 -6.94
CA SER A 177 -9.99 8.02 -5.75
C SER A 177 -11.41 8.54 -5.51
N ARG A 178 -11.61 9.86 -5.59
CA ARG A 178 -12.91 10.49 -5.31
C ARG A 178 -13.90 10.38 -6.45
N TYR A 179 -13.49 10.75 -7.67
CA TYR A 179 -14.42 10.91 -8.79
C TYR A 179 -14.66 9.62 -9.57
N VAL A 180 -13.69 8.71 -9.65
CA VAL A 180 -13.85 7.44 -10.37
C VAL A 180 -14.38 6.35 -9.45
N PHE A 181 -13.86 6.28 -8.22
CA PHE A 181 -14.24 5.23 -7.26
C PHE A 181 -15.20 5.71 -6.17
N GLY A 182 -15.53 7.00 -6.09
CA GLY A 182 -16.49 7.55 -5.12
C GLY A 182 -16.04 7.44 -3.66
N LEU A 183 -14.74 7.26 -3.40
CA LEU A 183 -14.21 7.05 -2.06
C LEU A 183 -14.28 8.35 -1.25
N LYS A 184 -14.94 8.29 -0.09
CA LYS A 184 -15.04 9.41 0.84
C LYS A 184 -13.73 9.59 1.62
N PRO A 185 -13.42 10.82 2.09
CA PRO A 185 -12.35 11.03 3.06
C PRO A 185 -12.57 10.16 4.30
N VAL A 186 -11.48 9.69 4.88
CA VAL A 186 -11.47 8.82 6.09
C VAL A 186 -11.42 9.70 7.31
#